data_276e1ee51871a7699f6055cc1c1a327b
#
_entry.id   276e1ee51871a7699f6055cc1c1a327b
#
_cell.length_a   1.000
_cell.length_b   1.000
_cell.length_c   1.000
_cell.angle_alpha   90.00
_cell.angle_beta   90.00
_cell.angle_gamma   90.00
#
_symmetry.space_group_name_H-M   'P 1'
#
loop_
_entity.id
_entity.type
_entity.pdbx_description
1 polymer ?
#
loop_
_entity_poly.entity_id
_entity_poly.type
_entity_poly.pdbx_seq_one_letter_code
_entity_poly.pdbx_strand_id
1 'polypeptide(L)'
;AGAWAHWARVWKEDADWLKGQFAMTKDAQGKDKSLQNLTGIPVSRWIDGVLEDPDNMDNPDKVRAMVLWGHAPNSQTRQKEMKTAMEQLDMLVVVDPYPTVSAVLHDRTDGVYLLPACTQFETRGSVTASNRSFQWRDKVVDPLFESLPDEVIMAKFANKFGWADRFFRNIEMDDPETPNVESVTREFNSGMWTIGYTGQSPERIKMHMANQHTFDRTTLQAIGGPADGDYYGLPWPSWGTAEGRETSQNSLL
;
A
#
# COMPACT_ATOMS: atom_id res chain seq x y z
N ALA A 1 0.42 4.39 11.33
CA ALA A 1 -0.10 5.77 11.50
C ALA A 1 -0.84 6.24 10.23
N GLY A 2 -0.26 6.09 9.03
CA GLY A 2 -0.89 6.54 7.79
C GLY A 2 -2.23 5.86 7.49
N ALA A 3 -2.32 4.56 7.69
CA ALA A 3 -3.56 3.82 7.48
C ALA A 3 -4.70 4.31 8.40
N TRP A 4 -4.40 4.64 9.64
CA TRP A 4 -5.37 5.21 10.57
C TRP A 4 -5.85 6.61 10.16
N ALA A 5 -4.95 7.45 9.71
CA ALA A 5 -5.30 8.77 9.20
C ALA A 5 -6.22 8.67 7.97
N HIS A 6 -5.93 7.72 7.08
CA HIS A 6 -6.76 7.42 5.92
C HIS A 6 -8.16 6.97 6.34
N TRP A 7 -8.27 5.97 7.22
CA TRP A 7 -9.56 5.46 7.68
C TRP A 7 -10.38 6.51 8.41
N ALA A 8 -9.77 7.28 9.31
CA ALA A 8 -10.47 8.31 10.05
C ALA A 8 -11.08 9.39 9.14
N ARG A 9 -10.44 9.69 8.01
CA ARG A 9 -10.89 10.73 7.10
C ARG A 9 -11.83 10.23 6.01
N VAL A 10 -11.53 9.09 5.45
CA VAL A 10 -12.24 8.55 4.26
C VAL A 10 -13.36 7.60 4.66
N TRP A 11 -13.16 6.82 5.72
CA TRP A 11 -14.04 5.75 6.14
C TRP A 11 -14.78 6.02 7.46
N LYS A 12 -14.84 7.26 7.87
CA LYS A 12 -15.43 7.64 9.18
C LYS A 12 -16.83 7.07 9.43
N GLU A 13 -17.67 6.98 8.41
CA GLU A 13 -19.04 6.47 8.50
C GLU A 13 -19.09 4.94 8.61
N ASP A 14 -18.05 4.25 8.16
CA ASP A 14 -17.90 2.79 8.26
C ASP A 14 -16.84 2.36 9.29
N ALA A 15 -16.34 3.28 10.08
CA ALA A 15 -15.29 2.99 11.04
C ALA A 15 -15.71 1.89 12.04
N ASP A 16 -16.96 1.90 12.49
CA ASP A 16 -17.46 0.90 13.44
C ASP A 16 -17.66 -0.46 12.77
N TRP A 17 -18.12 -0.48 11.52
CA TRP A 17 -18.18 -1.71 10.74
C TRP A 17 -16.79 -2.28 10.53
N LEU A 18 -15.82 -1.47 10.13
CA LEU A 18 -14.44 -1.90 9.92
C LEU A 18 -13.82 -2.46 11.20
N LYS A 19 -14.04 -1.81 12.34
CA LYS A 19 -13.61 -2.32 13.65
C LYS A 19 -14.22 -3.68 13.98
N GLY A 20 -15.48 -3.88 13.62
CA GLY A 20 -16.19 -5.14 13.83
C GLY A 20 -15.66 -6.32 12.99
N GLN A 21 -14.84 -6.07 11.95
CA GLN A 21 -14.19 -7.14 11.17
C GLN A 21 -12.96 -7.72 11.88
N PHE A 22 -12.44 -7.05 12.90
CA PHE A 22 -11.29 -7.54 13.64
C PHE A 22 -11.72 -8.39 14.84
N ALA A 23 -11.10 -9.55 14.98
CA ALA A 23 -11.35 -10.44 16.12
C ALA A 23 -11.06 -9.74 17.45
N MET A 24 -11.83 -10.10 18.45
CA MET A 24 -11.55 -9.71 19.83
C MET A 24 -10.60 -10.71 20.49
N THR A 25 -9.67 -10.22 21.26
CA THR A 25 -8.74 -11.01 22.06
C THR A 25 -8.59 -10.39 23.44
N LYS A 26 -7.75 -10.97 24.28
CA LYS A 26 -7.40 -10.40 25.58
C LYS A 26 -5.94 -9.97 25.60
N ASP A 27 -5.68 -8.85 26.26
CA ASP A 27 -4.31 -8.42 26.55
C ASP A 27 -3.70 -9.24 27.73
N ALA A 28 -2.44 -8.99 28.03
CA ALA A 28 -1.73 -9.67 29.11
C ALA A 28 -2.37 -9.48 30.50
N GLN A 29 -3.26 -8.49 30.67
CA GLN A 29 -4.02 -8.22 31.88
C GLN A 29 -5.43 -8.81 31.83
N GLY A 30 -5.77 -9.58 30.79
CA GLY A 30 -7.07 -10.22 30.60
C GLY A 30 -8.21 -9.28 30.15
N LYS A 31 -7.88 -8.03 29.76
CA LYS A 31 -8.84 -7.04 29.25
C LYS A 31 -9.11 -7.29 27.78
N ASP A 32 -10.39 -7.14 27.38
CA ASP A 32 -10.79 -7.25 25.99
C ASP A 32 -10.09 -6.21 25.10
N LYS A 33 -9.52 -6.67 24.00
CA LYS A 33 -8.76 -5.87 23.04
C LYS A 33 -9.06 -6.34 21.62
N SER A 34 -9.37 -5.42 20.73
CA SER A 34 -9.50 -5.74 19.32
C SER A 34 -8.12 -5.94 18.68
N LEU A 35 -7.98 -6.92 17.79
CA LEU A 35 -6.76 -7.12 17.00
C LEU A 35 -6.35 -5.86 16.22
N GLN A 36 -7.31 -5.00 15.87
CA GLN A 36 -7.04 -3.71 15.27
C GLN A 36 -6.16 -2.81 16.13
N ASN A 37 -6.25 -2.93 17.45
CA ASN A 37 -5.48 -2.12 18.41
C ASN A 37 -4.17 -2.79 18.85
N LEU A 38 -3.88 -3.98 18.35
CA LEU A 38 -2.59 -4.63 18.58
C LEU A 38 -1.51 -4.00 17.71
N THR A 39 -0.33 -3.92 18.28
CA THR A 39 0.88 -3.64 17.51
C THR A 39 1.09 -4.82 16.56
N GLY A 40 1.17 -4.56 15.24
CA GLY A 40 1.49 -5.61 14.28
C GLY A 40 2.86 -6.22 14.57
N ILE A 41 3.09 -7.41 14.06
CA ILE A 41 4.39 -8.07 14.17
C ILE A 41 5.39 -7.33 13.25
N PRO A 42 6.52 -6.85 13.77
CA PRO A 42 7.55 -6.24 12.93
C PRO A 42 8.02 -7.17 11.81
N VAL A 43 8.37 -6.62 10.65
CA VAL A 43 8.82 -7.40 9.49
C VAL A 43 9.99 -8.35 9.83
N SER A 44 10.89 -7.94 10.73
CA SER A 44 11.99 -8.79 11.22
C SER A 44 11.55 -9.95 12.12
N ARG A 45 10.30 -9.95 12.59
CA ARG A 45 9.79 -10.90 13.59
C ARG A 45 8.58 -11.72 13.12
N TRP A 46 8.16 -11.61 11.86
CA TRP A 46 7.06 -12.42 11.35
C TRP A 46 7.37 -13.93 11.42
N ILE A 47 8.66 -14.28 11.32
CA ILE A 47 9.15 -15.66 11.47
C ILE A 47 8.79 -16.20 12.85
N ASP A 48 9.00 -15.40 13.89
CA ASP A 48 8.64 -15.76 15.26
C ASP A 48 7.12 -15.92 15.39
N GLY A 49 6.33 -15.06 14.70
CA GLY A 49 4.88 -15.17 14.66
C GLY A 49 4.36 -16.50 14.08
N VAL A 50 5.16 -17.17 13.27
CA VAL A 50 4.85 -18.51 12.74
C VAL A 50 5.38 -19.61 13.67
N LEU A 51 6.64 -19.48 14.15
CA LEU A 51 7.37 -20.56 14.80
C LEU A 51 7.16 -20.60 16.33
N GLU A 52 7.02 -19.42 16.95
CA GLU A 52 6.92 -19.32 18.41
C GLU A 52 5.52 -19.68 18.93
N ASP A 53 5.45 -19.96 20.22
CA ASP A 53 4.18 -20.11 20.92
C ASP A 53 3.48 -18.73 20.99
N PRO A 54 2.17 -18.65 20.73
CA PRO A 54 1.41 -17.41 20.84
C PRO A 54 1.56 -16.69 22.19
N ASP A 55 1.65 -17.44 23.27
CA ASP A 55 1.86 -16.88 24.62
C ASP A 55 3.17 -16.08 24.74
N ASN A 56 4.19 -16.42 23.95
CA ASN A 56 5.46 -15.71 23.91
C ASN A 56 5.44 -14.46 23.02
N MET A 57 4.41 -14.31 22.21
CA MET A 57 4.30 -13.27 21.17
C MET A 57 3.29 -12.17 21.48
N ASP A 58 2.58 -12.24 22.61
CA ASP A 58 1.42 -11.36 22.90
C ASP A 58 0.43 -11.33 21.70
N ASN A 59 0.22 -12.48 21.11
CA ASN A 59 -0.64 -12.67 19.94
C ASN A 59 -1.63 -13.80 20.23
N PRO A 60 -2.90 -13.68 19.80
CA PRO A 60 -3.92 -14.67 20.13
C PRO A 60 -3.73 -16.01 19.41
N ASP A 61 -2.97 -16.02 18.31
CA ASP A 61 -2.74 -17.22 17.49
C ASP A 61 -1.45 -17.06 16.67
N LYS A 62 -0.96 -18.15 16.10
CA LYS A 62 0.14 -18.16 15.15
C LYS A 62 -0.23 -17.49 13.83
N VAL A 63 0.76 -16.96 13.14
CA VAL A 63 0.61 -16.55 11.75
C VAL A 63 0.48 -17.81 10.90
N ARG A 64 -0.68 -18.00 10.27
CA ARG A 64 -1.02 -19.17 9.47
C ARG A 64 -1.05 -18.92 7.97
N ALA A 65 -1.27 -17.67 7.58
CA ALA A 65 -1.30 -17.25 6.18
C ALA A 65 -0.45 -16.02 5.96
N MET A 66 0.21 -15.94 4.80
CA MET A 66 1.02 -14.81 4.41
C MET A 66 0.77 -14.42 2.96
N VAL A 67 0.67 -13.13 2.73
CA VAL A 67 0.67 -12.55 1.38
C VAL A 67 1.94 -11.71 1.22
N LEU A 68 2.81 -12.11 0.33
CA LEU A 68 3.99 -11.34 -0.07
C LEU A 68 3.62 -10.57 -1.35
N TRP A 69 3.52 -9.27 -1.23
CA TRP A 69 3.08 -8.41 -2.33
C TRP A 69 4.22 -7.49 -2.75
N GLY A 70 4.80 -7.77 -3.92
CA GLY A 70 5.95 -7.02 -4.43
C GLY A 70 7.13 -6.99 -3.45
N HIS A 71 7.35 -8.07 -2.69
CA HIS A 71 8.33 -8.13 -1.62
C HIS A 71 9.29 -9.31 -1.78
N ALA A 72 10.59 -9.00 -1.72
CA ALA A 72 11.65 -9.99 -1.80
C ALA A 72 12.27 -10.27 -0.42
N PRO A 73 11.81 -11.29 0.31
CA PRO A 73 12.28 -11.58 1.66
C PRO A 73 13.73 -12.06 1.73
N ASN A 74 14.33 -12.40 0.61
CA ASN A 74 15.75 -12.82 0.52
C ASN A 74 16.75 -11.72 0.94
N SER A 75 16.32 -10.46 1.03
CA SER A 75 17.14 -9.37 1.56
C SER A 75 17.06 -9.25 3.09
N GLN A 76 16.22 -10.05 3.74
CA GLN A 76 16.06 -10.05 5.20
C GLN A 76 17.06 -11.01 5.87
N THR A 77 17.21 -10.84 7.18
CA THR A 77 18.01 -11.74 8.03
C THR A 77 17.26 -13.06 8.29
N ARG A 78 17.94 -14.05 8.88
CA ARG A 78 17.34 -15.30 9.36
C ARG A 78 16.79 -16.20 8.27
N GLN A 79 17.49 -16.33 7.14
CA GLN A 79 17.06 -17.08 5.93
C GLN A 79 16.65 -18.54 6.22
N LYS A 80 17.39 -19.25 7.09
CA LYS A 80 17.06 -20.65 7.44
C LYS A 80 15.74 -20.77 8.18
N GLU A 81 15.54 -19.90 9.16
CA GLU A 81 14.30 -19.87 9.94
C GLU A 81 13.14 -19.39 9.09
N MET A 82 13.38 -18.48 8.17
CA MET A 82 12.41 -18.01 7.19
C MET A 82 11.89 -19.16 6.32
N LYS A 83 12.77 -20.00 5.80
CA LYS A 83 12.38 -21.21 5.06
C LYS A 83 11.47 -22.08 5.93
N THR A 84 11.90 -22.40 7.14
CA THR A 84 11.12 -23.21 8.08
C THR A 84 9.75 -22.58 8.37
N ALA A 85 9.69 -21.26 8.57
CA ALA A 85 8.43 -20.56 8.80
C ALA A 85 7.51 -20.64 7.57
N MET A 86 8.02 -20.43 6.37
CA MET A 86 7.24 -20.56 5.14
C MET A 86 6.67 -21.96 4.96
N GLU A 87 7.40 -23.00 5.37
CA GLU A 87 6.96 -24.39 5.32
C GLU A 87 5.84 -24.72 6.30
N GLN A 88 5.71 -23.93 7.38
CA GLN A 88 4.67 -24.14 8.40
C GLN A 88 3.40 -23.30 8.19
N LEU A 89 3.38 -22.41 7.20
CA LEU A 89 2.17 -21.67 6.87
C LEU A 89 1.09 -22.60 6.27
N ASP A 90 -0.16 -22.35 6.55
CA ASP A 90 -1.25 -23.03 5.86
C ASP A 90 -1.38 -22.51 4.42
N MET A 91 -1.16 -21.21 4.22
CA MET A 91 -1.28 -20.55 2.91
C MET A 91 -0.17 -19.52 2.71
N LEU A 92 0.43 -19.56 1.54
CA LEU A 92 1.36 -18.53 1.06
C LEU A 92 0.90 -18.02 -0.30
N VAL A 93 0.66 -16.72 -0.39
CA VAL A 93 0.33 -16.03 -1.64
C VAL A 93 1.48 -15.12 -2.00
N VAL A 94 1.98 -15.22 -3.21
CA VAL A 94 3.02 -14.34 -3.75
C VAL A 94 2.45 -13.58 -4.93
N VAL A 95 2.39 -12.26 -4.82
CA VAL A 95 1.95 -11.35 -5.88
C VAL A 95 3.18 -10.61 -6.37
N ASP A 96 3.64 -10.97 -7.57
CA ASP A 96 4.89 -10.43 -8.11
C ASP A 96 4.87 -10.55 -9.65
N PRO A 97 5.49 -9.64 -10.41
CA PRO A 97 5.65 -9.78 -11.86
C PRO A 97 6.45 -11.00 -12.29
N TYR A 98 7.31 -11.51 -11.42
CA TYR A 98 8.16 -12.67 -11.69
C TYR A 98 8.14 -13.66 -10.52
N PRO A 99 8.34 -14.95 -10.76
CA PRO A 99 8.57 -15.92 -9.68
C PRO A 99 9.92 -15.63 -9.03
N THR A 100 9.92 -14.74 -8.05
CA THR A 100 11.09 -14.32 -7.29
C THR A 100 11.49 -15.35 -6.23
N VAL A 101 12.53 -15.05 -5.46
CA VAL A 101 12.97 -15.88 -4.32
C VAL A 101 11.81 -16.15 -3.35
N SER A 102 10.85 -15.23 -3.23
CA SER A 102 9.64 -15.43 -2.42
C SER A 102 8.86 -16.70 -2.79
N ALA A 103 8.88 -17.05 -4.06
CA ALA A 103 8.17 -18.21 -4.59
C ALA A 103 8.94 -19.53 -4.44
N VAL A 104 10.25 -19.47 -4.22
CA VAL A 104 11.15 -20.65 -4.27
C VAL A 104 12.01 -20.86 -3.02
N LEU A 105 11.85 -20.02 -2.01
CA LEU A 105 12.62 -20.13 -0.75
C LEU A 105 12.22 -21.34 0.09
N HIS A 106 11.12 -21.99 -0.24
CA HIS A 106 10.56 -23.15 0.46
C HIS A 106 10.40 -24.34 -0.49
N ASP A 107 10.25 -25.54 0.06
CA ASP A 107 10.05 -26.77 -0.71
C ASP A 107 8.56 -27.22 -0.80
N ARG A 108 7.64 -26.31 -0.49
CA ARG A 108 6.19 -26.61 -0.49
C ARG A 108 5.68 -26.82 -1.91
N THR A 109 4.76 -27.78 -2.04
CA THR A 109 4.05 -28.11 -3.28
C THR A 109 2.55 -27.85 -3.18
N ASP A 110 2.05 -27.49 -1.99
CA ASP A 110 0.65 -27.19 -1.70
C ASP A 110 0.49 -25.90 -0.89
N GLY A 111 -0.69 -25.31 -0.95
CA GLY A 111 -1.00 -24.06 -0.23
C GLY A 111 -0.18 -22.86 -0.68
N VAL A 112 0.43 -22.89 -1.86
CA VAL A 112 1.20 -21.80 -2.45
C VAL A 112 0.53 -21.31 -3.73
N TYR A 113 0.28 -20.02 -3.79
CA TYR A 113 -0.39 -19.37 -4.92
C TYR A 113 0.50 -18.25 -5.45
N LEU A 114 0.85 -18.34 -6.73
CA LEU A 114 1.61 -17.32 -7.44
C LEU A 114 0.63 -16.53 -8.30
N LEU A 115 0.45 -15.25 -8.00
CA LEU A 115 -0.42 -14.36 -8.74
C LEU A 115 0.45 -13.39 -9.55
N PRO A 116 0.40 -13.44 -10.89
CA PRO A 116 1.20 -12.59 -11.73
C PRO A 116 0.68 -11.15 -11.68
N ALA A 117 1.51 -10.23 -11.17
CA ALA A 117 1.24 -8.81 -11.21
C ALA A 117 1.83 -8.17 -12.48
N CYS A 118 1.25 -7.05 -12.89
CA CYS A 118 1.82 -6.23 -13.94
C CYS A 118 3.14 -5.61 -13.52
N THR A 119 4.04 -5.43 -14.48
CA THR A 119 5.21 -4.58 -14.31
C THR A 119 4.82 -3.10 -14.35
N GLN A 120 5.74 -2.23 -13.97
CA GLN A 120 5.55 -0.78 -14.02
C GLN A 120 5.28 -0.22 -15.42
N PHE A 121 5.56 -0.97 -16.48
CA PHE A 121 5.32 -0.56 -17.87
C PHE A 121 3.97 -1.02 -18.40
N GLU A 122 3.34 -1.95 -17.73
CA GLU A 122 2.06 -2.58 -18.11
C GLU A 122 0.87 -1.96 -17.36
N THR A 123 1.11 -1.07 -16.40
CA THR A 123 0.09 -0.41 -15.60
C THR A 123 0.30 1.10 -15.58
N ARG A 124 -0.70 1.83 -15.10
CA ARG A 124 -0.64 3.29 -14.91
C ARG A 124 -1.01 3.64 -13.48
N GLY A 125 -0.64 4.83 -13.04
CA GLY A 125 -1.03 5.33 -11.74
C GLY A 125 0.05 6.16 -11.07
N SER A 126 -0.21 6.54 -9.84
CA SER A 126 0.72 7.31 -9.03
C SER A 126 1.70 6.42 -8.26
N VAL A 127 2.89 6.91 -8.05
CA VAL A 127 3.94 6.22 -7.28
C VAL A 127 4.78 7.21 -6.48
N THR A 128 5.12 6.83 -5.26
CA THR A 128 6.11 7.57 -4.45
C THR A 128 7.52 7.08 -4.76
N ALA A 129 8.47 7.99 -4.81
CA ALA A 129 9.88 7.65 -4.98
C ALA A 129 10.68 7.92 -3.70
N SER A 130 11.85 7.28 -3.59
CA SER A 130 12.72 7.39 -2.41
C SER A 130 13.20 8.82 -2.10
N ASN A 131 13.22 9.70 -3.10
CA ASN A 131 13.51 11.12 -2.96
C ASN A 131 12.32 11.94 -2.44
N ARG A 132 11.27 11.26 -1.98
CA ARG A 132 10.03 11.88 -1.48
C ARG A 132 9.22 12.63 -2.54
N SER A 133 9.41 12.31 -3.81
CA SER A 133 8.56 12.83 -4.88
C SER A 133 7.37 11.90 -5.14
N PHE A 134 6.30 12.49 -5.63
CA PHE A 134 5.11 11.78 -6.09
C PHE A 134 5.06 11.91 -7.61
N GLN A 135 4.93 10.80 -8.31
CA GLN A 135 5.04 10.75 -9.76
C GLN A 135 3.83 10.04 -10.35
N TRP A 136 3.55 10.33 -11.60
CA TRP A 136 2.58 9.60 -12.40
C TRP A 136 3.31 8.76 -13.44
N ARG A 137 2.81 7.57 -13.68
CA ARG A 137 3.26 6.69 -14.77
C ARG A 137 2.09 6.35 -15.65
N ASP A 138 2.31 6.41 -16.96
CA ASP A 138 1.36 5.94 -17.95
C ASP A 138 1.76 4.54 -18.41
N LYS A 139 0.76 3.75 -18.76
CA LYS A 139 0.97 2.42 -19.34
C LYS A 139 1.68 2.58 -20.70
N VAL A 140 2.71 1.77 -20.94
CA VAL A 140 3.53 1.80 -22.16
C VAL A 140 3.25 0.58 -23.04
N VAL A 141 3.00 -0.58 -22.43
CA VAL A 141 2.71 -1.84 -23.11
C VAL A 141 1.50 -2.51 -22.45
N ASP A 142 0.85 -3.39 -23.18
CA ASP A 142 -0.23 -4.20 -22.60
C ASP A 142 0.33 -5.28 -21.65
N PRO A 143 -0.45 -5.66 -20.62
CA PRO A 143 -0.10 -6.76 -19.74
C PRO A 143 0.24 -8.03 -20.49
N LEU A 144 1.30 -8.72 -20.07
CA LEU A 144 1.71 -9.97 -20.66
C LEU A 144 1.04 -11.14 -19.93
N PHE A 145 0.63 -12.13 -20.71
CA PHE A 145 0.01 -13.36 -20.21
C PHE A 145 -1.22 -13.10 -19.31
N GLU A 146 -1.20 -13.64 -18.11
CA GLU A 146 -2.28 -13.50 -17.11
C GLU A 146 -1.99 -12.41 -16.07
N SER A 147 -0.97 -11.57 -16.29
CA SER A 147 -0.63 -10.51 -15.35
C SER A 147 -1.74 -9.46 -15.24
N LEU A 148 -2.00 -9.04 -14.02
CA LEU A 148 -3.02 -8.03 -13.71
C LEU A 148 -2.41 -6.88 -12.92
N PRO A 149 -2.92 -5.65 -13.09
CA PRO A 149 -2.60 -4.54 -12.20
C PRO A 149 -2.93 -4.86 -10.73
N ASP A 150 -2.14 -4.34 -9.81
CA ASP A 150 -2.32 -4.59 -8.38
C ASP A 150 -3.73 -4.24 -7.89
N GLU A 151 -4.27 -3.11 -8.34
CA GLU A 151 -5.63 -2.66 -7.99
C GLU A 151 -6.72 -3.62 -8.48
N VAL A 152 -6.50 -4.27 -9.63
CA VAL A 152 -7.42 -5.28 -10.16
C VAL A 152 -7.34 -6.56 -9.32
N ILE A 153 -6.14 -6.99 -8.94
CA ILE A 153 -5.98 -8.14 -8.04
C ILE A 153 -6.68 -7.86 -6.70
N MET A 154 -6.51 -6.66 -6.14
CA MET A 154 -7.21 -6.25 -4.92
C MET A 154 -8.73 -6.26 -5.08
N ALA A 155 -9.24 -5.76 -6.22
CA ALA A 155 -10.67 -5.76 -6.49
C ALA A 155 -11.24 -7.18 -6.58
N LYS A 156 -10.52 -8.11 -7.21
CA LYS A 156 -10.90 -9.53 -7.24
C LYS A 156 -10.97 -10.15 -5.85
N PHE A 157 -10.02 -9.85 -4.96
CA PHE A 157 -10.09 -10.27 -3.56
C PHE A 157 -11.31 -9.66 -2.86
N ALA A 158 -11.52 -8.35 -2.99
CA ALA A 158 -12.64 -7.66 -2.35
C ALA A 158 -14.00 -8.24 -2.79
N ASN A 159 -14.15 -8.53 -4.08
CA ASN A 159 -15.35 -9.18 -4.63
C ASN A 159 -15.54 -10.59 -4.05
N LYS A 160 -14.48 -11.39 -3.98
CA LYS A 160 -14.55 -12.76 -3.42
C LYS A 160 -14.90 -12.77 -1.93
N PHE A 161 -14.43 -11.80 -1.18
CA PHE A 161 -14.75 -11.66 0.24
C PHE A 161 -16.10 -10.96 0.50
N GLY A 162 -16.77 -10.44 -0.53
CA GLY A 162 -18.03 -9.73 -0.40
C GLY A 162 -17.90 -8.32 0.21
N TRP A 163 -16.77 -7.68 0.07
CA TRP A 163 -16.49 -6.36 0.64
C TRP A 163 -16.39 -5.24 -0.42
N ALA A 164 -16.50 -5.57 -1.69
CA ALA A 164 -16.24 -4.64 -2.78
C ALA A 164 -17.03 -3.33 -2.67
N ASP A 165 -18.36 -3.41 -2.44
CA ASP A 165 -19.23 -2.23 -2.33
C ASP A 165 -18.79 -1.26 -1.22
N ARG A 166 -18.24 -1.78 -0.13
CA ARG A 166 -17.74 -0.96 0.98
C ARG A 166 -16.32 -0.51 0.76
N PHE A 167 -15.49 -1.40 0.21
CA PHE A 167 -14.07 -1.14 0.00
C PHE A 167 -13.86 -0.05 -1.05
N PHE A 168 -14.65 -0.06 -2.13
CA PHE A 168 -14.54 0.88 -3.23
C PHE A 168 -15.61 1.99 -3.23
N ARG A 169 -16.34 2.20 -2.15
CA ARG A 169 -17.47 3.14 -2.11
C ARG A 169 -17.14 4.59 -2.50
N ASN A 170 -15.88 5.02 -2.33
CA ASN A 170 -15.40 6.35 -2.69
C ASN A 170 -14.57 6.36 -3.98
N ILE A 171 -14.47 5.21 -4.64
CA ILE A 171 -13.63 5.01 -5.81
C ILE A 171 -14.54 4.71 -7.00
N GLU A 172 -14.34 5.47 -8.07
CA GLU A 172 -14.98 5.17 -9.35
C GLU A 172 -14.41 3.85 -9.88
N MET A 173 -15.28 3.04 -10.45
CA MET A 173 -14.91 1.76 -11.07
C MET A 173 -15.06 1.87 -12.58
N ASP A 174 -14.02 1.51 -13.34
CA ASP A 174 -14.10 1.45 -14.80
C ASP A 174 -14.94 0.24 -15.26
N ASP A 175 -14.88 -0.84 -14.49
CA ASP A 175 -15.75 -2.01 -14.56
C ASP A 175 -15.81 -2.68 -13.15
N PRO A 176 -16.62 -3.75 -12.93
CA PRO A 176 -16.80 -4.34 -11.59
C PRO A 176 -15.52 -4.86 -10.90
N GLU A 177 -14.44 -5.04 -11.65
CA GLU A 177 -13.15 -5.53 -11.14
C GLU A 177 -11.99 -4.56 -11.38
N THR A 178 -12.24 -3.39 -11.99
CA THR A 178 -11.18 -2.43 -12.35
C THR A 178 -11.42 -1.08 -11.69
N PRO A 179 -10.77 -0.79 -10.56
CA PRO A 179 -10.80 0.52 -9.94
C PRO A 179 -10.15 1.58 -10.85
N ASN A 180 -10.80 2.74 -10.95
CA ASN A 180 -10.23 3.88 -11.66
C ASN A 180 -9.03 4.43 -10.90
N VAL A 181 -7.83 4.34 -11.46
CA VAL A 181 -6.57 4.67 -10.78
C VAL A 181 -6.45 6.16 -10.42
N GLU A 182 -7.13 7.04 -11.15
CA GLU A 182 -7.18 8.45 -10.80
C GLU A 182 -8.06 8.67 -9.57
N SER A 183 -9.18 7.99 -9.51
CA SER A 183 -10.07 7.99 -8.34
C SER A 183 -9.38 7.40 -7.10
N VAL A 184 -8.65 6.31 -7.24
CA VAL A 184 -7.79 5.74 -6.18
C VAL A 184 -6.78 6.78 -5.68
N THR A 185 -6.11 7.49 -6.60
CA THR A 185 -5.15 8.53 -6.24
C THR A 185 -5.83 9.71 -5.50
N ARG A 186 -7.04 10.10 -5.89
CA ARG A 186 -7.82 11.15 -5.19
C ARG A 186 -8.22 10.72 -3.78
N GLU A 187 -8.66 9.47 -3.61
CA GLU A 187 -8.97 8.93 -2.28
C GLU A 187 -7.75 8.89 -1.39
N PHE A 188 -6.63 8.37 -1.89
CA PHE A 188 -5.34 8.36 -1.20
C PHE A 188 -4.93 9.77 -0.77
N ASN A 189 -4.99 10.73 -1.69
CA ASN A 189 -4.69 12.13 -1.43
C ASN A 189 -5.57 12.71 -0.31
N SER A 190 -6.87 12.48 -0.36
CA SER A 190 -7.81 12.90 0.68
C SER A 190 -7.50 12.27 2.05
N GLY A 191 -7.17 10.99 2.08
CA GLY A 191 -6.85 10.26 3.31
C GLY A 191 -5.53 10.67 3.94
N MET A 192 -4.57 11.14 3.17
CA MET A 192 -3.21 11.47 3.61
C MET A 192 -3.06 12.91 4.12
N TRP A 193 -4.15 13.61 4.35
CA TRP A 193 -4.13 15.00 4.80
C TRP A 193 -3.26 15.24 6.05
N THR A 194 -3.31 14.32 7.01
CA THR A 194 -2.56 14.46 8.27
C THR A 194 -1.05 14.24 8.14
N ILE A 195 -0.61 13.63 7.05
CA ILE A 195 0.80 13.35 6.78
C ILE A 195 1.33 14.07 5.53
N GLY A 196 0.55 15.02 5.00
CA GLY A 196 1.03 15.98 4.02
C GLY A 196 1.02 15.54 2.56
N TYR A 197 0.18 14.57 2.19
CA TYR A 197 0.01 14.18 0.79
C TYR A 197 -1.16 14.87 0.08
N THR A 198 -1.92 15.69 0.76
CA THR A 198 -2.97 16.50 0.14
C THR A 198 -2.40 17.49 -0.87
N GLY A 199 -3.15 17.72 -1.94
CA GLY A 199 -2.69 18.53 -3.06
C GLY A 199 -2.03 17.74 -4.19
N GLN A 200 -1.92 16.41 -4.06
CA GLN A 200 -1.37 15.52 -5.09
C GLN A 200 -2.46 14.95 -5.99
N SER A 201 -3.24 15.83 -6.62
CA SER A 201 -4.23 15.36 -7.60
C SER A 201 -3.55 14.72 -8.82
N PRO A 202 -4.21 13.77 -9.50
CA PRO A 202 -3.69 13.20 -10.74
C PRO A 202 -3.31 14.26 -11.78
N GLU A 203 -4.13 15.31 -11.90
CA GLU A 203 -3.91 16.41 -12.83
C GLU A 203 -2.60 17.16 -12.54
N ARG A 204 -2.39 17.48 -11.26
CA ARG A 204 -1.18 18.17 -10.82
C ARG A 204 0.06 17.31 -11.03
N ILE A 205 0.00 16.04 -10.65
CA ILE A 205 1.14 15.13 -10.83
C ILE A 205 1.49 14.97 -12.31
N LYS A 206 0.49 14.78 -13.17
CA LYS A 206 0.67 14.69 -14.63
C LYS A 206 1.26 15.99 -15.19
N MET A 207 0.76 17.12 -14.74
CA MET A 207 1.26 18.44 -15.16
C MET A 207 2.73 18.64 -14.76
N HIS A 208 3.11 18.22 -13.55
CA HIS A 208 4.51 18.24 -13.11
C HIS A 208 5.40 17.33 -13.97
N MET A 209 4.94 16.11 -14.25
CA MET A 209 5.68 15.16 -15.10
C MET A 209 5.91 15.72 -16.51
N ALA A 210 4.88 16.32 -17.11
CA ALA A 210 4.96 16.90 -18.46
C ALA A 210 5.87 18.13 -18.53
N ASN A 211 6.06 18.83 -17.41
CA ASN A 211 6.80 20.08 -17.33
C ASN A 211 8.06 19.97 -16.46
N GLN A 212 8.65 18.79 -16.31
CA GLN A 212 9.86 18.59 -15.49
C GLN A 212 10.99 19.55 -15.78
N HIS A 213 11.14 19.98 -17.02
CA HIS A 213 12.18 20.88 -17.47
C HIS A 213 12.08 22.29 -16.90
N THR A 214 10.94 22.70 -16.33
CA THR A 214 10.73 24.00 -15.69
C THR A 214 11.16 24.01 -14.23
N PHE A 215 11.38 22.85 -13.62
CA PHE A 215 11.75 22.76 -12.21
C PHE A 215 13.25 22.91 -12.02
N ASP A 216 13.65 23.86 -11.17
CA ASP A 216 15.02 24.03 -10.77
C ASP A 216 15.54 22.79 -10.02
N ARG A 217 16.73 22.30 -10.40
CA ARG A 217 17.26 21.04 -9.85
C ARG A 217 17.70 21.13 -8.39
N THR A 218 17.93 22.34 -7.90
CA THR A 218 18.42 22.58 -6.53
C THR A 218 17.25 22.86 -5.59
N THR A 219 16.38 23.78 -6.00
CA THR A 219 15.24 24.21 -5.18
C THR A 219 14.01 23.33 -5.37
N LEU A 220 13.94 22.56 -6.45
CA LEU A 220 12.77 21.81 -6.91
C LEU A 220 11.55 22.67 -7.21
N GLN A 221 11.69 23.98 -7.27
CA GLN A 221 10.61 24.91 -7.59
C GLN A 221 10.56 25.17 -9.09
N ALA A 222 9.35 25.19 -9.65
CA ALA A 222 9.15 25.54 -11.05
C ALA A 222 9.38 27.03 -11.28
N ILE A 223 10.04 27.35 -12.38
CA ILE A 223 10.30 28.72 -12.84
C ILE A 223 9.66 28.86 -14.22
N GLY A 224 8.51 29.53 -14.24
CA GLY A 224 7.71 29.70 -15.45
C GLY A 224 6.91 28.46 -15.83
N GLY A 225 6.09 28.61 -16.87
CA GLY A 225 5.23 27.54 -17.35
C GLY A 225 3.98 27.29 -16.49
N PRO A 226 3.24 26.18 -16.75
CA PRO A 226 1.98 25.90 -16.07
C PRO A 226 2.12 25.61 -14.57
N ALA A 227 3.33 25.26 -14.12
CA ALA A 227 3.62 24.90 -12.74
C ALA A 227 4.37 26.01 -11.99
N ASP A 228 4.44 27.24 -12.54
CA ASP A 228 5.26 28.33 -11.96
C ASP A 228 5.01 28.52 -10.47
N GLY A 229 6.09 28.47 -9.68
CA GLY A 229 6.04 28.56 -8.23
C GLY A 229 5.75 27.27 -7.48
N ASP A 230 5.28 26.21 -8.16
CA ASP A 230 5.05 24.90 -7.56
C ASP A 230 6.36 24.17 -7.26
N TYR A 231 6.34 23.32 -6.23
CA TYR A 231 7.43 22.37 -5.99
C TYR A 231 7.17 21.03 -6.71
N TYR A 232 8.23 20.49 -7.33
CA TYR A 232 8.16 19.22 -8.07
C TYR A 232 7.79 18.06 -7.16
N GLY A 233 6.72 17.37 -7.53
CA GLY A 233 6.13 16.33 -6.71
C GLY A 233 6.01 16.84 -5.27
N LEU A 234 5.13 16.41 -4.43
CA LEU A 234 5.23 16.88 -3.06
C LEU A 234 6.37 16.19 -2.33
N PRO A 235 7.32 16.93 -1.74
CA PRO A 235 8.19 16.34 -0.73
C PRO A 235 7.33 15.83 0.42
N TRP A 236 7.56 14.59 0.80
CA TRP A 236 6.89 13.96 1.93
C TRP A 236 7.88 13.83 3.11
N PRO A 237 7.47 14.12 4.34
CA PRO A 237 6.23 14.79 4.73
C PRO A 237 6.24 16.27 4.34
N SER A 238 5.07 16.80 4.05
CA SER A 238 4.86 18.22 3.80
C SER A 238 4.59 18.92 5.12
N TRP A 239 5.42 19.89 5.46
CA TRP A 239 5.29 20.70 6.67
C TRP A 239 4.73 22.07 6.27
N GLY A 240 3.86 22.63 7.04
CA GLY A 240 3.30 23.94 6.75
C GLY A 240 1.88 24.12 7.28
N THR A 241 1.19 25.14 6.81
CA THR A 241 -0.21 25.38 7.13
C THR A 241 -1.12 24.32 6.50
N ALA A 242 -2.31 24.14 7.05
CA ALA A 242 -3.31 23.26 6.45
C ALA A 242 -3.63 23.64 5.00
N GLU A 243 -3.78 24.96 4.74
CA GLU A 243 -4.01 25.51 3.41
C GLU A 243 -2.84 25.23 2.46
N GLY A 244 -1.60 25.48 2.90
CA GLY A 244 -0.42 25.18 2.11
C GLY A 244 -0.26 23.69 1.80
N ARG A 245 -0.66 22.82 2.71
CA ARG A 245 -0.72 21.36 2.45
C ARG A 245 -1.76 21.00 1.40
N GLU A 246 -2.92 21.63 1.44
CA GLU A 246 -3.99 21.38 0.45
C GLU A 246 -3.61 21.85 -0.94
N THR A 247 -2.92 22.96 -1.05
CA THR A 247 -2.46 23.54 -2.33
C THR A 247 -1.06 23.09 -2.71
N SER A 248 -0.33 22.43 -1.83
CA SER A 248 1.08 22.06 -1.99
C SER A 248 2.05 23.24 -2.16
N GLN A 249 1.64 24.42 -1.77
CA GLN A 249 2.44 25.64 -1.96
C GLN A 249 3.42 25.95 -0.83
N ASN A 250 3.25 25.33 0.34
CA ASN A 250 4.06 25.60 1.53
C ASN A 250 4.75 24.35 2.06
N SER A 251 5.35 23.54 1.18
CA SER A 251 6.20 22.48 1.67
C SER A 251 7.50 23.08 2.19
N LEU A 252 7.78 22.88 3.46
CA LEU A 252 9.08 23.19 4.02
C LEU A 252 10.04 22.08 3.62
N LEU A 253 11.02 22.39 2.83
CA LEU A 253 12.19 21.58 2.57
C LEU A 253 13.23 21.84 3.65
#